data_ddcbc43144ef9865ac8b5231904f25e2
#
_entry.id   ddcbc43144ef9865ac8b5231904f25e2
#
_cell.length_a   1.000
_cell.length_b   1.000
_cell.length_c   1.000
_cell.angle_alpha   90.00
_cell.angle_beta   90.00
_cell.angle_gamma   90.00
#
_symmetry.space_group_name_H-M   'P 1'
#
loop_
_entity.id
_entity.type
_entity.pdbx_description
1 polymer ?
#
loop_
_entity_poly.entity_id
_entity_poly.type
_entity_poly.pdbx_seq_one_letter_code
_entity_poly.pdbx_strand_id
1 'polypeptide(L)'
;ITGRPVYYFDRERMEVLLAHSLERFAVSSLQEYLQERGEVYTENDFDKLIGSDKSLKTMINKAKAAMIYPPFGLHTLLVGPTGAGKTMFAEIMYQYAKDHGVLQKTAPFVIFNCAEYADNPQLLLGQLFGYVKGAYTGADRESEGLVEKAQNGVLFLDEIHRLPPEGQELLFYLMDTGQYRKMGEANTIRKADILIIGAT
;
A
#
# COMPACT_ATOMS: atom_id res chain seq x y z
N ILE A 1 9.12 -20.47 3.28
CA ILE A 1 7.98 -19.90 2.53
C ILE A 1 7.57 -18.65 3.29
N THR A 2 8.10 -17.50 2.89
CA THR A 2 7.78 -16.20 3.49
C THR A 2 6.77 -15.49 2.59
N GLY A 3 5.59 -16.09 2.40
CA GLY A 3 4.50 -15.42 1.73
C GLY A 3 3.98 -14.29 2.59
N ARG A 4 4.02 -13.05 2.09
CA ARG A 4 3.30 -11.94 2.72
C ARG A 4 1.80 -12.21 2.54
N PRO A 5 0.98 -12.08 3.59
CA PRO A 5 -0.45 -12.32 3.44
C PRO A 5 -1.08 -11.29 2.50
N VAL A 6 -1.87 -11.78 1.55
CA VAL A 6 -2.65 -10.97 0.61
C VAL A 6 -4.08 -10.89 1.14
N TYR A 7 -4.66 -9.70 1.17
CA TYR A 7 -5.98 -9.46 1.74
C TYR A 7 -7.00 -9.17 0.65
N TYR A 8 -8.19 -9.79 0.76
CA TYR A 8 -9.33 -9.58 -0.12
C TYR A 8 -10.36 -8.66 0.54
N PHE A 9 -11.04 -7.85 -0.26
CA PHE A 9 -12.04 -6.88 0.19
C PHE A 9 -13.42 -7.20 -0.38
N ASP A 10 -14.43 -7.11 0.46
CA ASP A 10 -15.83 -7.17 0.03
C ASP A 10 -16.30 -5.76 -0.36
N ARG A 11 -16.81 -5.63 -1.59
CA ARG A 11 -17.29 -4.37 -2.16
C ARG A 11 -18.51 -3.78 -1.42
N GLU A 12 -19.28 -4.60 -0.73
CA GLU A 12 -20.53 -4.15 -0.12
C GLU A 12 -20.38 -3.61 1.30
N ARG A 13 -19.27 -3.89 1.99
CA ARG A 13 -19.16 -3.63 3.43
C ARG A 13 -17.98 -2.81 3.83
N MET A 14 -17.30 -1.99 3.19
CA MET A 14 -16.17 -1.15 3.71
C MET A 14 -15.38 -1.82 4.86
N GLU A 15 -15.34 -3.16 4.87
CA GLU A 15 -14.62 -3.93 5.87
C GLU A 15 -13.33 -4.46 5.25
N VAL A 16 -12.23 -4.10 5.86
CA VAL A 16 -10.95 -4.76 5.58
C VAL A 16 -11.08 -6.20 6.06
N LEU A 17 -11.31 -7.14 5.15
CA LEU A 17 -11.23 -8.57 5.45
C LEU A 17 -9.75 -8.91 5.55
N LEU A 18 -9.24 -8.81 6.76
CA LEU A 18 -7.91 -9.31 7.06
C LEU A 18 -7.96 -10.85 6.99
N ALA A 19 -7.03 -11.45 6.26
CA ALA A 19 -6.92 -12.92 6.19
C ALA A 19 -6.89 -13.53 7.61
N HIS A 20 -7.33 -14.78 7.74
CA HIS A 20 -7.56 -15.53 8.98
C HIS A 20 -6.52 -15.37 10.11
N SER A 21 -5.32 -14.93 9.79
CA SER A 21 -4.26 -14.68 10.78
C SER A 21 -4.49 -13.42 11.64
N LEU A 22 -5.29 -12.47 11.18
CA LEU A 22 -5.56 -11.22 11.90
C LEU A 22 -6.87 -11.24 12.71
N GLU A 23 -7.76 -12.18 12.48
CA GLU A 23 -8.90 -12.40 13.40
C GLU A 23 -8.43 -12.68 14.84
N ARG A 24 -7.18 -13.13 15.03
CA ARG A 24 -6.56 -13.36 16.34
C ARG A 24 -5.96 -12.09 16.97
N PHE A 25 -5.74 -11.03 16.21
CA PHE A 25 -5.40 -9.73 16.76
C PHE A 25 -6.69 -8.98 17.10
N ALA A 26 -7.34 -9.40 18.16
CA ALA A 26 -8.36 -8.60 18.79
C ALA A 26 -7.78 -7.22 19.16
N VAL A 27 -8.63 -6.21 19.22
CA VAL A 27 -8.25 -4.84 19.62
C VAL A 27 -7.49 -4.82 20.96
N SER A 28 -7.78 -5.77 21.86
CA SER A 28 -7.04 -6.02 23.11
C SER A 28 -5.57 -6.37 22.89
N SER A 29 -5.25 -7.22 21.90
CA SER A 29 -3.86 -7.63 21.63
C SER A 29 -3.02 -6.48 21.05
N LEU A 30 -3.64 -5.54 20.34
CA LEU A 30 -2.95 -4.34 19.88
C LEU A 30 -2.61 -3.40 21.06
N GLN A 31 -3.55 -3.22 21.99
CA GLN A 31 -3.33 -2.41 23.18
C GLN A 31 -2.25 -3.03 24.10
N GLU A 32 -2.26 -4.36 24.29
CA GLU A 32 -1.22 -5.10 25.01
C GLU A 32 0.14 -4.96 24.33
N TYR A 33 0.21 -5.12 23.01
CA TYR A 33 1.44 -4.97 22.24
C TYR A 33 2.03 -3.55 22.34
N LEU A 34 1.20 -2.51 22.30
CA LEU A 34 1.63 -1.12 22.45
C LEU A 34 2.07 -0.83 23.90
N GLN A 35 1.41 -1.42 24.90
CA GLN A 35 1.78 -1.30 26.31
C GLN A 35 3.11 -2.00 26.63
N GLU A 36 3.36 -3.19 26.07
CA GLU A 36 4.63 -3.92 26.24
C GLU A 36 5.84 -3.16 25.68
N ARG A 37 5.64 -2.34 24.65
CA ARG A 37 6.69 -1.48 24.06
C ARG A 37 6.89 -0.17 24.80
N GLY A 38 6.11 0.12 25.85
CA GLY A 38 6.19 1.38 26.59
C GLY A 38 5.83 2.60 25.74
N GLU A 39 5.07 2.41 24.67
CA GLU A 39 4.62 3.49 23.82
C GLU A 39 3.49 4.26 24.52
N VAL A 40 3.84 5.42 25.07
CA VAL A 40 2.89 6.39 25.61
C VAL A 40 1.99 6.85 24.47
N TYR A 41 0.68 6.88 24.70
CA TYR A 41 -0.31 7.44 23.77
C TYR A 41 0.07 8.88 23.46
N THR A 42 0.77 9.10 22.35
CA THR A 42 0.89 10.42 21.75
C THR A 42 -0.30 10.60 20.82
N GLU A 43 -0.96 11.74 20.90
CA GLU A 43 -2.01 12.13 19.96
C GLU A 43 -1.46 11.94 18.52
N ASN A 44 -2.01 11.00 17.79
CA ASN A 44 -1.61 10.76 16.40
C ASN A 44 -2.63 11.37 15.45
N ASP A 45 -2.27 11.53 14.19
CA ASP A 45 -3.13 12.19 13.21
C ASP A 45 -4.47 11.47 12.98
N PHE A 46 -4.58 10.18 13.30
CA PHE A 46 -5.86 9.47 13.30
C PHE A 46 -6.86 10.04 14.31
N ASP A 47 -6.39 10.53 15.45
CA ASP A 47 -7.26 11.05 16.51
C ASP A 47 -7.88 12.39 16.11
N LYS A 48 -7.29 13.08 15.12
CA LYS A 48 -7.80 14.34 14.53
C LYS A 48 -8.91 14.12 13.51
N LEU A 49 -9.15 12.87 13.06
CA LEU A 49 -10.20 12.58 12.09
C LEU A 49 -11.59 12.71 12.72
N ILE A 50 -12.51 13.35 12.01
CA ILE A 50 -13.91 13.46 12.45
C ILE A 50 -14.51 12.05 12.52
N GLY A 51 -14.97 11.66 13.69
CA GLY A 51 -15.53 10.33 13.96
C GLY A 51 -14.48 9.28 14.36
N SER A 52 -13.26 9.67 14.69
CA SER A 52 -12.17 8.78 15.10
C SER A 52 -12.54 7.90 16.30
N ASP A 53 -13.32 8.42 17.24
CA ASP A 53 -13.82 7.73 18.42
C ASP A 53 -15.19 7.03 18.24
N LYS A 54 -15.79 7.18 17.05
CA LYS A 54 -17.14 6.69 16.69
C LYS A 54 -17.13 5.83 15.44
N SER A 55 -17.60 6.37 14.33
CA SER A 55 -17.81 5.61 13.07
C SER A 55 -16.50 5.09 12.46
N LEU A 56 -15.39 5.82 12.61
CA LEU A 56 -14.09 5.43 12.06
C LEU A 56 -13.24 4.59 13.02
N LYS A 57 -13.62 4.45 14.30
CA LYS A 57 -12.80 3.79 15.33
C LYS A 57 -12.30 2.40 14.91
N THR A 58 -13.21 1.57 14.42
CA THR A 58 -12.86 0.20 13.99
C THR A 58 -11.91 0.22 12.79
N MET A 59 -12.14 1.10 11.82
CA MET A 59 -11.28 1.24 10.64
C MET A 59 -9.90 1.75 11.01
N ILE A 60 -9.81 2.74 11.88
CA ILE A 60 -8.55 3.29 12.40
C ILE A 60 -7.75 2.21 13.13
N ASN A 61 -8.38 1.42 13.99
CA ASN A 61 -7.70 0.34 14.71
C ASN A 61 -7.15 -0.72 13.73
N LYS A 62 -7.90 -1.08 12.69
CA LYS A 62 -7.44 -1.98 11.64
C LYS A 62 -6.27 -1.39 10.86
N ALA A 63 -6.33 -0.10 10.51
CA ALA A 63 -5.26 0.60 9.82
C ALA A 63 -3.97 0.68 10.66
N LYS A 64 -4.09 1.03 11.95
CA LYS A 64 -2.98 1.03 12.90
C LYS A 64 -2.34 -0.37 12.98
N ALA A 65 -3.15 -1.41 13.15
CA ALA A 65 -2.67 -2.79 13.19
C ALA A 65 -1.95 -3.20 11.89
N ALA A 66 -2.50 -2.84 10.74
CA ALA A 66 -1.89 -3.13 9.45
C ALA A 66 -0.53 -2.45 9.29
N MET A 67 -0.39 -1.20 9.75
CA MET A 67 0.87 -0.47 9.62
C MET A 67 1.99 -1.01 10.50
N ILE A 68 1.68 -1.45 11.72
CA ILE A 68 2.69 -1.97 12.66
C ILE A 68 2.89 -3.48 12.58
N TYR A 69 2.21 -4.18 11.68
CA TYR A 69 2.32 -5.63 11.55
C TYR A 69 3.75 -6.04 11.15
N PRO A 70 4.41 -6.95 11.93
CA PRO A 70 5.77 -7.36 11.61
C PRO A 70 5.86 -8.17 10.29
N PRO A 71 6.95 -8.07 9.52
CA PRO A 71 8.12 -7.21 9.81
C PRO A 71 8.01 -5.78 9.26
N PHE A 72 7.16 -5.49 8.27
CA PHE A 72 7.17 -4.23 7.52
C PHE A 72 5.77 -3.67 7.22
N GLY A 73 4.77 -4.00 8.02
CA GLY A 73 3.39 -3.65 7.74
C GLY A 73 2.71 -4.59 6.73
N LEU A 74 1.45 -4.32 6.44
CA LEU A 74 0.62 -5.09 5.51
C LEU A 74 0.16 -4.23 4.36
N HIS A 75 0.23 -4.77 3.14
CA HIS A 75 -0.44 -4.14 2.00
C HIS A 75 -1.93 -3.97 2.31
N THR A 76 -2.47 -2.80 2.03
CA THR A 76 -3.83 -2.43 2.45
C THR A 76 -4.61 -1.86 1.26
N LEU A 77 -5.92 -2.12 1.21
CA LEU A 77 -6.84 -1.50 0.27
C LEU A 77 -7.88 -0.66 1.03
N LEU A 78 -8.03 0.58 0.66
CA LEU A 78 -9.06 1.49 1.16
C LEU A 78 -10.24 1.49 0.19
N VAL A 79 -11.42 1.09 0.67
CA VAL A 79 -12.64 1.06 -0.13
C VAL A 79 -13.60 2.12 0.38
N GLY A 80 -14.12 2.95 -0.52
CA GLY A 80 -15.07 3.97 -0.15
C GLY A 80 -15.44 4.90 -1.30
N PRO A 81 -16.52 5.68 -1.17
CA PRO A 81 -16.97 6.57 -2.23
C PRO A 81 -15.91 7.63 -2.57
N THR A 82 -16.00 8.17 -3.78
CA THR A 82 -15.15 9.29 -4.20
C THR A 82 -15.33 10.47 -3.24
N GLY A 83 -14.25 11.13 -2.86
CA GLY A 83 -14.28 12.23 -1.89
C GLY A 83 -14.35 11.82 -0.42
N ALA A 84 -14.35 10.52 -0.08
CA ALA A 84 -14.37 10.05 1.31
C ALA A 84 -13.06 10.28 2.09
N GLY A 85 -12.04 10.89 1.49
CA GLY A 85 -10.77 11.18 2.15
C GLY A 85 -9.78 10.01 2.17
N LYS A 86 -9.88 9.05 1.23
CA LYS A 86 -9.00 7.87 1.17
C LYS A 86 -7.51 8.25 1.10
N THR A 87 -7.16 9.25 0.30
CA THR A 87 -5.78 9.74 0.17
C THR A 87 -5.25 10.30 1.49
N MET A 88 -6.03 11.17 2.14
CA MET A 88 -5.69 11.71 3.46
C MET A 88 -5.53 10.59 4.51
N PHE A 89 -6.41 9.58 4.47
CA PHE A 89 -6.32 8.43 5.37
C PHE A 89 -5.04 7.62 5.13
N ALA A 90 -4.64 7.43 3.86
CA ALA A 90 -3.38 6.76 3.51
C ALA A 90 -2.14 7.55 3.97
N GLU A 91 -2.17 8.89 3.86
CA GLU A 91 -1.10 9.78 4.37
C GLU A 91 -0.96 9.65 5.89
N ILE A 92 -2.08 9.58 6.62
CA ILE A 92 -2.09 9.36 8.07
C ILE A 92 -1.53 7.97 8.41
N MET A 93 -1.90 6.93 7.66
CA MET A 93 -1.34 5.59 7.83
C MET A 93 0.18 5.59 7.64
N TYR A 94 0.66 6.25 6.60
CA TYR A 94 2.10 6.40 6.34
C TYR A 94 2.81 7.14 7.48
N GLN A 95 2.27 8.27 7.95
CA GLN A 95 2.85 8.99 9.07
C GLN A 95 2.88 8.14 10.34
N TYR A 96 1.81 7.42 10.62
CA TYR A 96 1.73 6.50 11.74
C TYR A 96 2.82 5.42 11.69
N ALA A 97 3.07 4.83 10.52
CA ALA A 97 4.14 3.84 10.34
C ALA A 97 5.54 4.44 10.58
N LYS A 98 5.77 5.71 10.25
CA LYS A 98 7.02 6.42 10.54
C LYS A 98 7.19 6.70 12.03
N ASP A 99 6.13 7.15 12.69
CA ASP A 99 6.16 7.48 14.12
C ASP A 99 6.41 6.25 14.99
N HIS A 100 5.99 5.06 14.50
CA HIS A 100 6.20 3.78 15.17
C HIS A 100 7.45 3.03 14.67
N GLY A 101 8.31 3.68 13.89
CA GLY A 101 9.59 3.11 13.45
C GLY A 101 9.49 1.93 12.49
N VAL A 102 8.31 1.66 11.91
CA VAL A 102 8.14 0.65 10.85
C VAL A 102 8.74 1.15 9.54
N LEU A 103 8.57 2.43 9.27
CA LEU A 103 9.20 3.13 8.17
C LEU A 103 10.25 4.12 8.70
N GLN A 104 11.33 4.29 7.95
CA GLN A 104 12.31 5.33 8.28
C GLN A 104 11.68 6.73 8.12
N LYS A 105 12.20 7.71 8.85
CA LYS A 105 11.72 9.10 8.75
C LYS A 105 11.83 9.68 7.33
N THR A 106 12.81 9.20 6.57
CA THR A 106 13.08 9.59 5.17
C THR A 106 12.38 8.71 4.14
N ALA A 107 11.59 7.71 4.58
CA ALA A 107 10.87 6.82 3.67
C ALA A 107 9.99 7.61 2.70
N PRO A 108 9.99 7.28 1.40
CA PRO A 108 9.15 7.99 0.43
C PRO A 108 7.67 7.60 0.58
N PHE A 109 6.80 8.56 0.26
CA PHE A 109 5.37 8.33 0.01
C PHE A 109 5.08 8.72 -1.43
N VAL A 110 4.92 7.72 -2.30
CA VAL A 110 4.73 7.91 -3.73
C VAL A 110 3.26 7.72 -4.06
N ILE A 111 2.63 8.73 -4.66
CA ILE A 111 1.21 8.71 -5.05
C ILE A 111 1.12 8.48 -6.56
N PHE A 112 0.21 7.61 -6.97
CA PHE A 112 -0.12 7.38 -8.36
C PHE A 112 -1.62 7.17 -8.54
N ASN A 113 -2.22 7.95 -9.42
CA ASN A 113 -3.63 7.77 -9.80
C ASN A 113 -3.71 6.92 -11.07
N CYS A 114 -4.21 5.69 -10.94
CA CYS A 114 -4.32 4.76 -12.06
C CYS A 114 -5.32 5.23 -13.13
N ALA A 115 -6.28 6.10 -12.78
CA ALA A 115 -7.25 6.61 -13.73
C ALA A 115 -6.66 7.58 -14.76
N GLU A 116 -5.56 8.26 -14.44
CA GLU A 116 -4.92 9.22 -15.37
C GLU A 116 -4.37 8.54 -16.64
N TYR A 117 -4.09 7.25 -16.57
CA TYR A 117 -3.48 6.48 -17.65
C TYR A 117 -4.34 5.29 -18.08
N ALA A 118 -5.62 5.22 -17.67
CA ALA A 118 -6.49 4.07 -17.91
C ALA A 118 -6.68 3.73 -19.40
N ASP A 119 -6.63 4.75 -20.26
CA ASP A 119 -6.77 4.59 -21.71
C ASP A 119 -5.46 4.17 -22.42
N ASN A 120 -4.35 4.12 -21.69
CA ASN A 120 -3.03 3.71 -22.22
C ASN A 120 -2.34 2.72 -21.27
N PRO A 121 -2.67 1.43 -21.33
CA PRO A 121 -2.11 0.40 -20.45
C PRO A 121 -0.58 0.33 -20.47
N GLN A 122 0.05 0.49 -21.64
CA GLN A 122 1.51 0.45 -21.74
C GLN A 122 2.16 1.61 -21.00
N LEU A 123 1.60 2.81 -21.13
CA LEU A 123 2.12 3.97 -20.41
C LEU A 123 1.90 3.82 -18.90
N LEU A 124 0.74 3.34 -18.47
CA LEU A 124 0.43 3.06 -17.07
C LEU A 124 1.45 2.09 -16.48
N LEU A 125 1.66 0.94 -17.11
CA LEU A 125 2.61 -0.08 -16.65
C LEU A 125 4.05 0.45 -16.68
N GLY A 126 4.41 1.23 -17.71
CA GLY A 126 5.71 1.87 -17.83
C GLY A 126 5.97 2.90 -16.72
N GLN A 127 4.95 3.66 -16.29
CA GLN A 127 5.07 4.55 -15.14
C GLN A 127 5.22 3.76 -13.84
N LEU A 128 4.44 2.70 -13.66
CA LEU A 128 4.41 1.96 -12.41
C LEU A 128 5.67 1.11 -12.21
N PHE A 129 6.04 0.29 -13.21
CA PHE A 129 7.16 -0.67 -13.10
C PHE A 129 8.46 -0.19 -13.74
N GLY A 130 8.42 0.89 -14.53
CA GLY A 130 9.55 1.32 -15.35
C GLY A 130 9.67 0.51 -16.65
N TYR A 131 10.59 0.90 -17.50
CA TYR A 131 10.86 0.22 -18.76
C TYR A 131 12.33 0.32 -19.15
N VAL A 132 12.80 -0.67 -19.90
CA VAL A 132 14.13 -0.64 -20.53
C VAL A 132 14.03 -0.02 -21.92
N LYS A 133 15.16 0.43 -22.46
CA LYS A 133 15.22 0.94 -23.83
C LYS A 133 14.69 -0.11 -24.81
N GLY A 134 13.79 0.31 -25.72
CA GLY A 134 13.16 -0.55 -26.70
C GLY A 134 11.97 -1.39 -26.20
N ALA A 135 11.50 -1.18 -24.99
CA ALA A 135 10.34 -1.91 -24.43
C ALA A 135 9.06 -1.71 -25.25
N TYR A 136 8.90 -0.55 -25.87
CA TYR A 136 7.78 -0.22 -26.77
C TYR A 136 8.20 0.91 -27.73
N THR A 137 7.37 1.19 -28.72
CA THR A 137 7.63 2.26 -29.70
C THR A 137 7.72 3.63 -29.00
N GLY A 138 8.88 4.26 -29.05
CA GLY A 138 9.17 5.53 -28.35
C GLY A 138 9.92 5.37 -27.03
N ALA A 139 10.25 4.16 -26.61
CA ALA A 139 11.11 3.91 -25.44
C ALA A 139 12.61 4.08 -25.82
N ASP A 140 13.02 5.32 -26.06
CA ASP A 140 14.39 5.63 -26.53
C ASP A 140 15.46 5.48 -25.45
N ARG A 141 15.05 5.50 -24.19
CA ARG A 141 15.90 5.36 -22.99
C ARG A 141 15.21 4.51 -21.93
N GLU A 142 15.98 4.01 -20.99
CA GLU A 142 15.44 3.38 -19.78
C GLU A 142 14.77 4.43 -18.88
N SER A 143 13.71 4.01 -18.19
CA SER A 143 13.03 4.82 -17.19
C SER A 143 12.81 4.04 -15.89
N GLU A 144 13.00 4.72 -14.77
CA GLU A 144 12.65 4.20 -13.46
C GLU A 144 11.12 4.22 -13.29
N GLY A 145 10.59 3.17 -12.67
CA GLY A 145 9.20 3.08 -12.28
C GLY A 145 8.92 3.65 -10.88
N LEU A 146 7.64 3.85 -10.60
CA LEU A 146 7.21 4.32 -9.27
C LEU A 146 7.47 3.27 -8.17
N VAL A 147 7.47 1.98 -8.52
CA VAL A 147 7.89 0.89 -7.62
C VAL A 147 9.32 1.11 -7.13
N GLU A 148 10.24 1.46 -8.02
CA GLU A 148 11.64 1.75 -7.68
C GLU A 148 11.75 3.03 -6.81
N LYS A 149 11.00 4.07 -7.15
CA LYS A 149 10.97 5.35 -6.40
C LYS A 149 10.37 5.21 -5.00
N ALA A 150 9.47 4.24 -4.81
CA ALA A 150 8.85 3.97 -3.51
C ALA A 150 9.67 3.04 -2.61
N GLN A 151 10.89 2.66 -3.03
CA GLN A 151 11.75 1.73 -2.29
C GLN A 151 11.91 2.14 -0.81
N ASN A 152 11.72 1.18 0.09
CA ASN A 152 11.71 1.35 1.56
C ASN A 152 10.63 2.32 2.08
N GLY A 153 9.58 2.55 1.32
CA GLY A 153 8.49 3.46 1.64
C GLY A 153 7.12 2.93 1.28
N VAL A 154 6.24 3.83 0.91
CA VAL A 154 4.85 3.53 0.55
C VAL A 154 4.58 3.91 -0.90
N LEU A 155 3.94 3.02 -1.63
CA LEU A 155 3.31 3.28 -2.91
C LEU A 155 1.79 3.33 -2.72
N PHE A 156 1.22 4.52 -2.84
CA PHE A 156 -0.23 4.72 -2.80
C PHE A 156 -0.79 4.72 -4.21
N LEU A 157 -1.70 3.77 -4.48
CA LEU A 157 -2.35 3.58 -5.78
C LEU A 157 -3.82 3.99 -5.67
N ASP A 158 -4.14 5.20 -6.12
CA ASP A 158 -5.54 5.64 -6.19
C ASP A 158 -6.23 5.08 -7.43
N GLU A 159 -7.55 4.86 -7.33
CA GLU A 159 -8.37 4.23 -8.39
C GLU A 159 -7.74 2.91 -8.91
N ILE A 160 -7.25 2.08 -7.99
CA ILE A 160 -6.49 0.85 -8.29
C ILE A 160 -7.28 -0.12 -9.20
N HIS A 161 -8.62 -0.05 -9.19
CA HIS A 161 -9.48 -0.84 -10.07
C HIS A 161 -9.32 -0.50 -11.56
N ARG A 162 -8.65 0.63 -11.88
CA ARG A 162 -8.32 1.04 -13.26
C ARG A 162 -7.08 0.34 -13.80
N LEU A 163 -6.36 -0.42 -12.98
CA LEU A 163 -5.26 -1.24 -13.49
C LEU A 163 -5.76 -2.27 -14.51
N PRO A 164 -5.11 -2.38 -15.67
CA PRO A 164 -5.42 -3.44 -16.62
C PRO A 164 -5.11 -4.81 -16.02
N PRO A 165 -5.71 -5.91 -16.52
CA PRO A 165 -5.49 -7.26 -15.95
C PRO A 165 -4.01 -7.63 -15.80
N GLU A 166 -3.18 -7.33 -16.79
CA GLU A 166 -1.73 -7.54 -16.72
C GLU A 166 -1.09 -6.76 -15.56
N GLY A 167 -1.50 -5.51 -15.35
CA GLY A 167 -1.02 -4.68 -14.24
C GLY A 167 -1.43 -5.22 -12.88
N GLN A 168 -2.62 -5.79 -12.78
CA GLN A 168 -3.07 -6.45 -11.56
C GLN A 168 -2.23 -7.69 -11.25
N GLU A 169 -1.93 -8.53 -12.24
CA GLU A 169 -1.07 -9.72 -12.07
C GLU A 169 0.35 -9.32 -11.63
N LEU A 170 0.94 -8.32 -12.27
CA LEU A 170 2.26 -7.80 -11.90
C LEU A 170 2.28 -7.24 -10.48
N LEU A 171 1.23 -6.52 -10.09
CA LEU A 171 1.09 -5.97 -8.75
C LEU A 171 0.95 -7.08 -7.70
N PHE A 172 0.13 -8.11 -7.96
CA PHE A 172 0.01 -9.27 -7.07
C PHE A 172 1.33 -10.01 -6.92
N TYR A 173 2.04 -10.23 -8.02
CA TYR A 173 3.37 -10.84 -7.97
C TYR A 173 4.35 -10.04 -7.11
N LEU A 174 4.34 -8.71 -7.26
CA LEU A 174 5.15 -7.81 -6.44
C LEU A 174 4.76 -7.90 -4.95
N MET A 175 3.46 -7.88 -4.65
CA MET A 175 2.96 -7.95 -3.27
C MET A 175 3.30 -9.28 -2.59
N ASP A 176 3.25 -10.38 -3.32
CA ASP A 176 3.50 -11.73 -2.81
C ASP A 176 5.00 -12.00 -2.62
N THR A 177 5.81 -11.62 -3.60
CA THR A 177 7.22 -12.00 -3.68
C THR A 177 8.22 -10.90 -3.32
N GLY A 178 7.78 -9.65 -3.32
CA GLY A 178 8.67 -8.49 -3.28
C GLY A 178 9.52 -8.32 -4.54
N GLN A 179 9.11 -8.93 -5.66
CA GLN A 179 9.87 -8.94 -6.90
C GLN A 179 9.06 -8.33 -8.04
N TYR A 180 9.76 -7.70 -8.99
CA TYR A 180 9.16 -7.16 -10.20
C TYR A 180 10.16 -7.15 -11.36
N ARG A 181 9.68 -6.81 -12.55
CA ARG A 181 10.49 -6.57 -13.75
C ARG A 181 10.07 -5.26 -14.39
N LYS A 182 11.02 -4.58 -15.00
CA LYS A 182 10.70 -3.46 -15.92
C LYS A 182 10.07 -4.00 -17.20
N MET A 183 9.25 -3.20 -17.84
CA MET A 183 8.70 -3.56 -19.15
C MET A 183 9.83 -3.77 -20.15
N GLY A 184 9.71 -4.82 -20.97
CA GLY A 184 10.73 -5.23 -21.93
C GLY A 184 11.92 -5.98 -21.35
N GLU A 185 11.98 -6.19 -20.02
CA GLU A 185 13.06 -6.91 -19.34
C GLU A 185 12.69 -8.39 -19.15
N ALA A 186 13.30 -9.28 -19.94
CA ALA A 186 12.97 -10.70 -19.90
C ALA A 186 13.66 -11.46 -18.76
N ASN A 187 14.93 -11.15 -18.46
CA ASN A 187 15.81 -11.99 -17.66
C ASN A 187 16.17 -11.42 -16.28
N THR A 188 15.97 -10.13 -16.06
CA THR A 188 16.35 -9.48 -14.79
C THR A 188 15.17 -9.41 -13.84
N ILE A 189 15.29 -10.01 -12.67
CA ILE A 189 14.33 -9.86 -11.58
C ILE A 189 14.87 -8.82 -10.61
N ARG A 190 14.07 -7.81 -10.31
CA ARG A 190 14.36 -6.75 -9.36
C ARG A 190 13.62 -7.01 -8.06
N LYS A 191 14.13 -6.51 -6.97
CA LYS A 191 13.46 -6.56 -5.66
C LYS A 191 13.01 -5.17 -5.25
N ALA A 192 11.81 -5.09 -4.70
CA ALA A 192 11.30 -3.89 -4.07
C ALA A 192 10.77 -4.22 -2.68
N ASP A 193 11.24 -3.48 -1.71
CA ASP A 193 10.74 -3.52 -0.35
C ASP A 193 9.89 -2.27 -0.13
N ILE A 194 8.59 -2.42 -0.43
CA ILE A 194 7.60 -1.33 -0.41
C ILE A 194 6.33 -1.79 0.26
N LEU A 195 5.66 -0.85 0.90
CA LEU A 195 4.30 -1.05 1.40
C LEU A 195 3.32 -0.45 0.39
N ILE A 196 2.35 -1.24 -0.06
CA ILE A 196 1.34 -0.81 -1.02
C ILE A 196 0.05 -0.49 -0.27
N ILE A 197 -0.48 0.72 -0.51
CA ILE A 197 -1.82 1.13 -0.08
C ILE A 197 -2.61 1.43 -1.36
N GLY A 198 -3.61 0.61 -1.64
CA GLY A 198 -4.54 0.84 -2.74
C GLY A 198 -5.79 1.58 -2.28
N ALA A 199 -6.43 2.30 -3.20
CA ALA A 199 -7.73 2.94 -2.97
C ALA A 199 -8.67 2.72 -4.16
N THR A 200 -9.96 2.54 -3.87
CA THR A 200 -11.01 2.34 -4.88
C THR A 200 -12.37 2.85 -4.37
#